data_25de6575fea618b71dddb126e243c3ee
#
_entry.id   25de6575fea618b71dddb126e243c3ee
#
_cell.length_a   1.000
_cell.length_b   1.000
_cell.length_c   1.000
_cell.angle_alpha   90.00
_cell.angle_beta   90.00
_cell.angle_gamma   90.00
#
_symmetry.space_group_name_H-M   'P 1'
#
loop_
_entity.id
_entity.type
_entity.pdbx_description
1 polymer ?
#
loop_
_entity_poly.entity_id
_entity_poly.type
_entity_poly.pdbx_seq_one_letter_code
_entity_poly.pdbx_strand_id
1 'polypeptide(L)'
;MYFVDLYIPKLNGQFSRSYPNLTSKGVLQKVADELQLGFADNLAEADTKDQMTWIMPNYSYKSFISHIKKMAYSDDSNFFDCFIDRYYTLNFINVEKMFGQDKELDKGFTALVQTALNKNQVDPALDADSDNSPVDIVL
;
A
#
# COMPACT_ATOMS: atom_id res chain seq x y z
N MET A 1 19.18 -9.03 -1.88
CA MET A 1 17.74 -9.00 -1.57
C MET A 1 17.25 -10.44 -1.40
N TYR A 2 16.73 -10.75 -0.25
CA TYR A 2 16.20 -12.08 0.00
C TYR A 2 14.70 -12.07 -0.24
N PHE A 3 14.24 -12.91 -1.15
CA PHE A 3 12.82 -13.14 -1.32
C PHE A 3 12.42 -14.26 -0.38
N VAL A 4 11.53 -13.96 0.54
CA VAL A 4 10.89 -14.97 1.37
C VAL A 4 9.65 -15.45 0.63
N ASP A 5 9.67 -16.67 0.17
CA ASP A 5 8.47 -17.28 -0.41
C ASP A 5 7.47 -17.55 0.71
N LEU A 6 6.42 -16.75 0.74
CA LEU A 6 5.31 -16.99 1.64
C LEU A 6 4.51 -18.20 1.16
N TYR A 7 4.38 -19.18 2.03
CA TYR A 7 3.52 -20.32 1.74
C TYR A 7 2.07 -19.98 2.12
N ILE A 8 1.25 -19.80 1.10
CA ILE A 8 -0.17 -19.53 1.27
C ILE A 8 -0.94 -20.69 0.64
N PRO A 9 -1.60 -21.55 1.45
CA PRO A 9 -2.42 -22.62 0.93
C PRO A 9 -3.49 -22.07 -0.02
N LYS A 10 -3.79 -22.78 -1.07
CA LYS A 10 -4.80 -22.43 -2.07
C LYS A 10 -4.47 -21.27 -3.00
N LEU A 11 -3.41 -20.50 -2.75
CA LEU A 11 -3.10 -19.32 -3.59
C LEU A 11 -2.93 -19.69 -5.07
N ASN A 12 -2.26 -20.80 -5.34
CA ASN A 12 -1.99 -21.27 -6.69
C ASN A 12 -2.95 -22.40 -7.14
N GLY A 13 -3.87 -22.81 -6.29
CA GLY A 13 -4.90 -23.76 -6.66
C GLY A 13 -5.94 -23.14 -7.59
N GLN A 14 -6.55 -23.93 -8.47
CA GLN A 14 -7.59 -23.48 -9.38
C GLN A 14 -8.97 -23.76 -8.77
N PHE A 15 -9.79 -22.71 -8.67
CA PHE A 15 -11.11 -22.79 -8.09
C PHE A 15 -12.10 -22.01 -8.93
N SER A 16 -13.36 -22.41 -8.88
CA SER A 16 -14.47 -21.65 -9.43
C SER A 16 -15.32 -21.08 -8.30
N ARG A 17 -15.48 -19.78 -8.28
CA ARG A 17 -16.22 -19.05 -7.25
C ARG A 17 -17.05 -17.95 -7.89
N SER A 18 -18.10 -17.56 -7.19
CA SER A 18 -18.90 -16.39 -7.55
C SER A 18 -19.12 -15.53 -6.31
N TYR A 19 -19.00 -14.22 -6.49
CA TYR A 19 -19.15 -13.24 -5.43
C TYR A 19 -20.20 -12.22 -5.90
N PRO A 20 -21.49 -12.47 -5.63
CA PRO A 20 -22.54 -11.61 -6.11
C PRO A 20 -22.65 -10.33 -5.30
N ASN A 21 -22.95 -9.23 -5.98
CA ASN A 21 -23.31 -7.96 -5.38
C ASN A 21 -22.29 -7.41 -4.39
N LEU A 22 -21.01 -7.47 -4.76
CA LEU A 22 -19.90 -6.99 -3.95
C LEU A 22 -19.05 -5.98 -4.72
N THR A 23 -18.47 -5.05 -3.98
CA THR A 23 -17.43 -4.17 -4.51
C THR A 23 -16.10 -4.92 -4.56
N SER A 24 -15.12 -4.37 -5.28
CA SER A 24 -13.77 -4.96 -5.33
C SER A 24 -13.17 -5.11 -3.94
N LYS A 25 -13.35 -4.11 -3.08
CA LYS A 25 -12.93 -4.19 -1.67
C LYS A 25 -13.60 -5.36 -0.95
N GLY A 26 -14.92 -5.48 -1.09
CA GLY A 26 -15.68 -6.56 -0.46
C GLY A 26 -15.27 -7.94 -0.92
N VAL A 27 -15.01 -8.10 -2.22
CA VAL A 27 -14.52 -9.37 -2.78
C VAL A 27 -13.13 -9.71 -2.25
N LEU A 28 -12.23 -8.73 -2.20
CA LEU A 28 -10.88 -8.95 -1.68
C LEU A 28 -10.88 -9.32 -0.20
N GLN A 29 -11.78 -8.74 0.58
CA GLN A 29 -11.97 -9.15 1.99
C GLN A 29 -12.37 -10.62 2.10
N LYS A 30 -13.32 -11.05 1.29
CA LYS A 30 -13.74 -12.47 1.27
C LYS A 30 -12.64 -13.39 0.81
N VAL A 31 -11.89 -13.00 -0.21
CA VAL A 31 -10.74 -13.78 -0.69
C VAL A 31 -9.68 -13.90 0.41
N ALA A 32 -9.40 -12.82 1.13
CA ALA A 32 -8.48 -12.86 2.26
C ALA A 32 -8.95 -13.84 3.34
N ASP A 33 -10.24 -13.81 3.68
CA ASP A 33 -10.80 -14.76 4.65
C ASP A 33 -10.68 -16.20 4.17
N GLU A 34 -10.97 -16.48 2.91
CA GLU A 34 -10.86 -17.82 2.33
C GLU A 34 -9.41 -18.33 2.29
N LEU A 35 -8.44 -17.44 2.11
CA LEU A 35 -7.01 -17.74 2.14
C LEU A 35 -6.42 -17.68 3.55
N GLN A 36 -7.22 -17.35 4.56
CA GLN A 36 -6.80 -17.17 5.95
C GLN A 36 -5.73 -16.08 6.11
N LEU A 37 -5.91 -15.01 5.36
CA LEU A 37 -5.05 -13.82 5.41
C LEU A 37 -5.75 -12.69 6.17
N GLY A 38 -4.97 -11.79 6.74
CA GLY A 38 -5.49 -10.49 7.16
C GLY A 38 -5.85 -9.64 5.95
N PHE A 39 -6.61 -8.59 6.18
CA PHE A 39 -6.96 -7.61 5.14
C PHE A 39 -6.70 -6.20 5.64
N ALA A 40 -6.05 -5.39 4.82
CA ALA A 40 -5.80 -3.99 5.10
C ALA A 40 -6.01 -3.15 3.85
N ASP A 41 -6.52 -1.95 4.03
CA ASP A 41 -6.70 -0.99 2.95
C ASP A 41 -6.41 0.44 3.44
N ASN A 42 -6.26 1.37 2.51
CA ASN A 42 -6.10 2.79 2.80
C ASN A 42 -7.32 3.62 2.39
N LEU A 43 -8.46 2.97 2.21
CA LEU A 43 -9.70 3.63 1.81
C LEU A 43 -10.46 4.25 2.98
N ALA A 44 -10.02 3.98 4.21
CA ALA A 44 -10.74 4.30 5.43
C ALA A 44 -12.12 3.62 5.43
N GLU A 45 -13.19 4.35 5.71
CA GLU A 45 -14.56 3.82 5.68
C GLU A 45 -15.16 3.82 4.26
N ALA A 46 -14.46 4.42 3.29
CA ALA A 46 -14.95 4.47 1.93
C ALA A 46 -14.88 3.10 1.24
N ASP A 47 -15.81 2.86 0.36
CA ASP A 47 -15.84 1.67 -0.46
C ASP A 47 -15.52 2.04 -1.91
N THR A 48 -15.18 1.05 -2.72
CA THR A 48 -15.03 1.23 -4.16
C THR A 48 -16.41 1.34 -4.82
N LYS A 49 -16.45 1.94 -6.00
CA LYS A 49 -17.72 2.21 -6.71
C LYS A 49 -17.98 1.21 -7.84
N ASP A 50 -17.61 -0.03 -7.62
CA ASP A 50 -17.61 -1.08 -8.62
C ASP A 50 -18.42 -2.30 -8.19
N GLN A 51 -19.55 -2.06 -7.55
CA GLN A 51 -20.44 -3.11 -7.10
C GLN A 51 -20.99 -3.93 -8.27
N MET A 52 -20.66 -5.19 -8.31
CA MET A 52 -21.12 -6.12 -9.34
C MET A 52 -20.99 -7.57 -8.88
N THR A 53 -21.32 -8.50 -9.76
CA THR A 53 -21.05 -9.92 -9.54
C THR A 53 -19.67 -10.26 -10.07
N TRP A 54 -18.78 -10.67 -9.19
CA TRP A 54 -17.43 -11.07 -9.55
C TRP A 54 -17.38 -12.59 -9.74
N ILE A 55 -16.82 -13.01 -10.85
CA ILE A 55 -16.73 -14.43 -11.21
C ILE A 55 -15.28 -14.83 -11.31
N MET A 56 -14.95 -15.93 -10.66
CA MET A 56 -13.65 -16.59 -10.69
C MET A 56 -13.80 -17.93 -11.43
N PRO A 57 -13.65 -17.94 -12.77
CA PRO A 57 -13.86 -19.16 -13.56
C PRO A 57 -12.59 -20.00 -13.59
N ASN A 58 -12.46 -20.94 -12.71
CA ASN A 58 -11.32 -21.87 -12.65
C ASN A 58 -9.95 -21.15 -12.69
N TYR A 59 -9.87 -20.03 -11.96
CA TYR A 59 -8.63 -19.27 -11.78
C TYR A 59 -7.94 -19.63 -10.46
N SER A 60 -6.62 -19.43 -10.40
CA SER A 60 -5.96 -19.35 -9.11
C SER A 60 -6.37 -18.07 -8.39
N TYR A 61 -6.32 -18.08 -7.06
CA TYR A 61 -6.58 -16.88 -6.29
C TYR A 61 -5.61 -15.75 -6.64
N LYS A 62 -4.37 -16.09 -6.95
CA LYS A 62 -3.38 -15.11 -7.40
C LYS A 62 -3.83 -14.40 -8.68
N SER A 63 -4.29 -15.14 -9.68
CA SER A 63 -4.81 -14.59 -10.93
C SER A 63 -6.07 -13.78 -10.71
N PHE A 64 -6.94 -14.25 -9.83
CA PHE A 64 -8.18 -13.56 -9.50
C PHE A 64 -7.93 -12.23 -8.78
N ILE A 65 -7.02 -12.19 -7.82
CA ILE A 65 -6.60 -10.97 -7.16
C ILE A 65 -6.06 -9.95 -8.17
N SER A 66 -5.24 -10.40 -9.11
CA SER A 66 -4.72 -9.54 -10.18
C SER A 66 -5.84 -9.01 -11.08
N HIS A 67 -6.84 -9.83 -11.38
CA HIS A 67 -8.01 -9.42 -12.15
C HIS A 67 -8.82 -8.36 -11.40
N ILE A 68 -9.11 -8.57 -10.13
CA ILE A 68 -9.84 -7.59 -9.31
C ILE A 68 -9.08 -6.27 -9.24
N LYS A 69 -7.77 -6.32 -9.04
CA LYS A 69 -6.92 -5.13 -9.01
C LYS A 69 -7.05 -4.30 -10.29
N LYS A 70 -7.05 -4.94 -11.44
CA LYS A 70 -7.18 -4.27 -12.75
C LYS A 70 -8.56 -3.66 -12.96
N MET A 71 -9.59 -4.29 -12.43
CA MET A 71 -10.98 -3.88 -12.63
C MET A 71 -11.50 -2.95 -11.54
N ALA A 72 -10.75 -2.79 -10.45
CA ALA A 72 -11.17 -1.96 -9.33
C ALA A 72 -11.34 -0.50 -9.76
N TYR A 73 -12.45 0.09 -9.37
CA TYR A 73 -12.81 1.44 -9.76
C TYR A 73 -13.40 2.21 -8.56
N SER A 74 -12.94 3.41 -8.39
CA SER A 74 -13.51 4.37 -7.46
C SER A 74 -13.76 5.72 -8.14
N ASP A 75 -12.74 6.29 -8.76
CA ASP A 75 -12.79 7.54 -9.51
C ASP A 75 -11.83 7.45 -10.70
N ASP A 76 -12.01 8.32 -11.68
CA ASP A 76 -11.27 8.27 -12.95
C ASP A 76 -9.75 8.42 -12.80
N SER A 77 -9.31 9.08 -11.75
CA SER A 77 -7.88 9.32 -11.51
C SER A 77 -7.25 8.32 -10.56
N ASN A 78 -8.03 7.40 -10.00
CA ASN A 78 -7.55 6.46 -9.01
C ASN A 78 -7.12 5.15 -9.65
N PHE A 79 -6.02 4.61 -9.19
CA PHE A 79 -5.67 3.22 -9.48
C PHE A 79 -5.26 2.50 -8.21
N PHE A 80 -5.41 1.20 -8.23
CA PHE A 80 -5.24 0.38 -7.06
C PHE A 80 -4.09 -0.59 -7.25
N ASP A 81 -3.42 -0.89 -6.16
CA ASP A 81 -2.48 -1.98 -6.07
C ASP A 81 -2.89 -2.97 -4.99
N CYS A 82 -2.47 -4.20 -5.15
CA CYS A 82 -2.81 -5.28 -4.24
C CYS A 82 -1.63 -6.21 -4.08
N PHE A 83 -1.25 -6.46 -2.84
CA PHE A 83 -0.11 -7.32 -2.55
C PHE A 83 -0.29 -8.01 -1.19
N ILE A 84 0.43 -9.09 -0.99
CA ILE A 84 0.47 -9.82 0.27
C ILE A 84 1.82 -9.56 0.91
N ASP A 85 1.79 -9.06 2.15
CA ASP A 85 3.01 -8.78 2.89
C ASP A 85 3.52 -9.99 3.68
N ARG A 86 4.67 -9.84 4.30
CA ARG A 86 5.31 -10.90 5.10
C ARG A 86 4.54 -11.26 6.37
N TYR A 87 3.56 -10.48 6.75
CA TYR A 87 2.69 -10.74 7.90
C TYR A 87 1.41 -11.46 7.50
N TYR A 88 1.35 -11.99 6.28
CA TYR A 88 0.17 -12.67 5.73
C TYR A 88 -1.07 -11.78 5.71
N THR A 89 -0.88 -10.52 5.34
CA THR A 89 -1.97 -9.57 5.17
C THR A 89 -2.09 -9.21 3.69
N LEU A 90 -3.32 -9.33 3.15
CA LEU A 90 -3.66 -8.86 1.82
C LEU A 90 -3.90 -7.36 1.91
N ASN A 91 -3.05 -6.58 1.26
CA ASN A 91 -3.14 -5.12 1.23
C ASN A 91 -3.78 -4.68 -0.07
N PHE A 92 -4.80 -3.84 0.03
CA PHE A 92 -5.48 -3.22 -1.09
C PHE A 92 -5.34 -1.71 -0.96
N ILE A 93 -4.56 -1.11 -1.84
CA ILE A 93 -4.13 0.28 -1.70
C ILE A 93 -4.62 1.11 -2.88
N ASN A 94 -5.22 2.24 -2.59
CA ASN A 94 -5.41 3.30 -3.56
C ASN A 94 -4.09 4.10 -3.63
N VAL A 95 -3.39 4.00 -4.74
CA VAL A 95 -2.06 4.59 -4.92
C VAL A 95 -2.11 6.12 -4.90
N GLU A 96 -3.17 6.72 -5.43
CA GLU A 96 -3.38 8.17 -5.37
C GLU A 96 -3.46 8.69 -3.93
N LYS A 97 -4.20 7.98 -3.08
CA LYS A 97 -4.29 8.35 -1.66
C LYS A 97 -2.96 8.18 -0.94
N MET A 98 -2.20 7.16 -1.33
CA MET A 98 -0.87 6.94 -0.76
C MET A 98 0.06 8.11 -1.07
N PHE A 99 0.07 8.60 -2.30
CA PHE A 99 0.84 9.79 -2.66
C PHE A 99 0.39 11.05 -1.90
N GLY A 100 -0.89 11.18 -1.63
CA GLY A 100 -1.41 12.27 -0.82
C GLY A 100 -0.91 12.23 0.62
N GLN A 101 -0.83 11.05 1.20
CA GLN A 101 -0.28 10.83 2.53
C GLN A 101 1.23 11.08 2.58
N ASP A 102 1.95 10.68 1.55
CA ASP A 102 3.39 10.89 1.46
C ASP A 102 3.76 12.37 1.46
N LYS A 103 2.93 13.21 0.87
CA LYS A 103 3.16 14.67 0.91
C LYS A 103 3.14 15.23 2.32
N GLU A 104 2.32 14.68 3.19
CA GLU A 104 2.29 15.10 4.60
C GLU A 104 3.47 14.53 5.37
N LEU A 105 3.87 13.31 5.09
CA LEU A 105 5.08 12.72 5.63
C LEU A 105 6.33 13.47 5.19
N ASP A 106 6.40 13.85 3.93
CA ASP A 106 7.49 14.65 3.39
C ASP A 106 7.61 16.01 4.09
N LYS A 107 6.50 16.66 4.40
CA LYS A 107 6.50 17.91 5.18
C LYS A 107 7.08 17.71 6.57
N GLY A 108 6.68 16.63 7.25
CA GLY A 108 7.20 16.29 8.55
C GLY A 108 8.69 15.99 8.51
N PHE A 109 9.12 15.24 7.52
CA PHE A 109 10.52 14.91 7.31
C PHE A 109 11.37 16.15 7.01
N THR A 110 10.90 17.02 6.13
CA THR A 110 11.55 18.29 5.82
C THR A 110 11.68 19.17 7.06
N ALA A 111 10.65 19.24 7.89
CA ALA A 111 10.69 19.97 9.15
C ALA A 111 11.74 19.41 10.11
N LEU A 112 11.87 18.10 10.22
CA LEU A 112 12.89 17.45 11.03
C LEU A 112 14.30 17.76 10.54
N VAL A 113 14.52 17.70 9.25
CA VAL A 113 15.81 18.03 8.65
C VAL A 113 16.17 19.50 8.88
N GLN A 114 15.23 20.41 8.70
CA GLN A 114 15.44 21.83 8.99
C GLN A 114 15.76 22.10 10.46
N THR A 115 15.10 21.42 11.37
CA THR A 115 15.37 21.53 12.80
C THR A 115 16.79 21.06 13.13
N ALA A 116 17.23 19.98 12.54
CA ALA A 116 18.58 19.48 12.71
C ALA A 116 19.62 20.45 12.15
N LEU A 117 19.37 21.02 10.99
CA LEU A 117 20.23 22.04 10.38
C LEU A 117 20.32 23.28 11.25
N ASN A 118 19.20 23.79 11.73
CA ASN A 118 19.16 24.97 12.58
C ASN A 118 19.88 24.75 13.90
N LYS A 119 19.78 23.57 14.46
CA LYS A 119 20.49 23.20 15.67
C LYS A 119 22.01 23.23 15.48
N ASN A 120 22.47 22.76 14.34
CA ASN A 120 23.89 22.80 14.00
C ASN A 120 24.38 24.23 13.76
N GLN A 121 23.54 25.10 13.22
CA GLN A 121 23.88 26.49 12.98
C GLN A 121 23.95 27.35 14.25
N VAL A 122 23.27 26.96 15.30
CA VAL A 122 23.19 27.71 16.56
C VAL A 122 24.36 27.40 17.49
N ASP A 123 25.08 26.33 17.26
CA ASP A 123 26.23 25.98 18.08
C ASP A 123 27.45 26.82 17.70
N PRO A 124 27.90 27.74 18.57
CA PRO A 124 29.01 28.62 18.27
C PRO A 124 30.34 27.87 18.12
N ALA A 125 30.47 26.71 18.68
CA ALA A 125 31.65 25.88 18.48
C ALA A 125 31.74 25.29 17.06
N LEU A 126 30.61 25.13 16.41
CA LEU A 126 30.51 24.69 15.02
C LEU A 126 30.66 25.89 14.07
N ASP A 127 30.30 27.07 14.50
CA ASP A 127 30.45 28.29 13.69
C ASP A 127 31.92 28.66 13.46
N ALA A 128 32.81 28.24 14.32
CA ALA A 128 34.22 28.43 14.14
C ALA A 128 34.78 27.62 12.95
N ASP A 129 34.15 26.54 12.65
CA ASP A 129 34.41 25.71 11.48
C ASP A 129 33.25 25.87 10.48
N SER A 130 33.25 27.00 9.81
CA SER A 130 32.24 27.29 8.81
C SER A 130 32.15 26.26 7.67
N ASP A 131 33.12 25.42 7.58
CA ASP A 131 33.15 24.33 6.60
C ASP A 131 32.30 23.13 6.99
N ASN A 132 31.80 23.10 8.21
CA ASN A 132 30.79 22.12 8.59
C ASN A 132 29.42 22.52 8.05
N SER A 133 29.38 22.53 6.77
CA SER A 133 28.16 22.79 6.05
C SER A 133 27.14 21.70 6.36
N PRO A 134 25.89 22.08 6.65
CA PRO A 134 24.82 21.13 6.81
C PRO A 134 24.49 20.33 5.55
N VAL A 135 25.21 20.56 4.49
CA VAL A 135 25.08 19.85 3.22
C VAL A 135 25.28 18.34 3.35
N ASP A 136 26.04 17.93 4.35
CA ASP A 136 26.28 16.51 4.62
C ASP A 136 25.03 15.74 5.09
N ILE A 137 23.96 16.45 5.34
CA ILE A 137 22.66 15.85 5.72
C ILE A 137 21.79 15.63 4.49
N VAL A 138 22.31 15.79 3.31
CA VAL A 138 21.56 15.52 2.09
C VAL A 138 21.37 14.02 1.93
N LEU A 139 20.16 13.63 1.77
CA LEU A 139 19.72 12.25 1.64
C LEU A 139 19.68 11.78 0.20
#